data_b186009261df5571e4383210b9cc0935
#
_entry.id   b186009261df5571e4383210b9cc0935
#
_cell.length_a   1.000
_cell.length_b   1.000
_cell.length_c   1.000
_cell.angle_alpha   90.00
_cell.angle_beta   90.00
_cell.angle_gamma   90.00
#
_symmetry.space_group_name_H-M   'P 1'
#
loop_
_entity.id
_entity.type
_entity.pdbx_description
1 polymer ?
#
loop_
_entity_poly.entity_id
_entity_poly.type
_entity_poly.pdbx_seq_one_letter_code
_entity_poly.pdbx_strand_id
1 'polypeptide(L)'
;VVIHCASSGRGGAADYESVFFLGARNLMANLQCDRFIFTSSTSVYSQTDGFWVDEKSPANPLRETGQFLRKAEDLVLGTGGAVARLAGLYGPGRCVPLQKLLDGKAIIEGNGERVMNMLHQLDAAGALRFLAETQATGLFNAVDNEPVPELEWFRYVCDRLNQPIPSFGPRDLNRKRGWTSKRVSNGKLRSLGWDPLYPTFREGLATIQHWNGCAPARPPSPA
;
A
#
# COMPACT_ATOMS: atom_id res chain seq x y z
N VAL A 1 8.27 -0.96 21.81
CA VAL A 1 7.76 -0.54 20.49
C VAL A 1 6.31 -0.93 20.35
N VAL A 2 5.47 -0.02 19.92
CA VAL A 2 4.06 -0.28 19.56
C VAL A 2 3.92 -0.07 18.04
N ILE A 3 3.34 -1.05 17.34
CA ILE A 3 3.03 -0.96 15.90
C ILE A 3 1.51 -0.96 15.74
N HIS A 4 0.96 0.20 15.38
CA HIS A 4 -0.46 0.33 15.10
C HIS A 4 -0.74 -0.03 13.64
N CYS A 5 -1.16 -1.28 13.40
CA CYS A 5 -1.51 -1.81 12.08
C CYS A 5 -2.99 -2.25 11.97
N ALA A 6 -3.84 -1.79 12.88
CA ALA A 6 -5.27 -2.06 12.82
C ALA A 6 -5.89 -1.46 11.55
N SER A 7 -6.92 -2.11 11.03
CA SER A 7 -7.61 -1.70 9.80
C SER A 7 -9.11 -1.59 10.03
N SER A 8 -9.72 -0.55 9.49
CA SER A 8 -11.18 -0.37 9.49
C SER A 8 -11.93 -1.32 8.52
N GLY A 9 -11.21 -2.21 7.82
CA GLY A 9 -11.80 -3.10 6.85
C GLY A 9 -12.53 -2.34 5.74
N ARG A 10 -13.85 -2.57 5.60
CA ARG A 10 -14.71 -1.90 4.62
C ARG A 10 -15.40 -0.64 5.17
N GLY A 11 -15.09 -0.20 6.38
CA GLY A 11 -15.72 0.93 7.06
C GLY A 11 -15.61 2.28 6.34
N GLY A 12 -16.47 3.23 6.67
CA GLY A 12 -16.52 4.60 6.14
C GLY A 12 -15.61 5.58 6.88
N ALA A 13 -15.93 6.88 6.79
CA ALA A 13 -15.15 7.94 7.43
C ALA A 13 -15.11 7.81 8.96
N ALA A 14 -16.25 7.51 9.60
CA ALA A 14 -16.33 7.32 11.06
C ALA A 14 -15.45 6.15 11.54
N ASP A 15 -15.39 5.05 10.76
CA ASP A 15 -14.51 3.92 11.11
C ASP A 15 -13.03 4.29 10.94
N TYR A 16 -12.71 5.14 9.93
CA TYR A 16 -11.35 5.66 9.76
C TYR A 16 -10.95 6.58 10.91
N GLU A 17 -11.84 7.47 11.34
CA GLU A 17 -11.63 8.28 12.53
C GLU A 17 -11.38 7.41 13.76
N SER A 18 -12.30 6.48 14.04
CA SER A 18 -12.24 5.61 15.21
C SER A 18 -10.99 4.74 15.25
N VAL A 19 -10.69 4.02 14.15
CA VAL A 19 -9.61 3.04 14.13
C VAL A 19 -8.24 3.72 13.99
N PHE A 20 -8.09 4.67 13.07
CA PHE A 20 -6.77 5.22 12.78
C PHE A 20 -6.43 6.41 13.65
N PHE A 21 -7.29 7.44 13.72
CA PHE A 21 -6.97 8.65 14.47
C PHE A 21 -7.18 8.47 15.98
N LEU A 22 -8.39 8.10 16.39
CA LEU A 22 -8.70 7.91 17.83
C LEU A 22 -7.96 6.69 18.38
N GLY A 23 -7.81 5.61 17.59
CA GLY A 23 -7.03 4.45 17.94
C GLY A 23 -5.57 4.80 18.24
N ALA A 24 -4.90 5.51 17.34
CA ALA A 24 -3.52 5.97 17.56
C ALA A 24 -3.43 6.85 18.80
N ARG A 25 -4.33 7.84 18.93
CA ARG A 25 -4.37 8.75 20.09
C ARG A 25 -4.53 8.00 21.41
N ASN A 26 -5.47 7.05 21.46
CA ASN A 26 -5.76 6.30 22.68
C ASN A 26 -4.60 5.35 23.04
N LEU A 27 -3.99 4.68 22.06
CA LEU A 27 -2.83 3.83 22.30
C LEU A 27 -1.65 4.66 22.85
N MET A 28 -1.37 5.81 22.25
CA MET A 28 -0.28 6.68 22.68
C MET A 28 -0.51 7.28 24.06
N ALA A 29 -1.78 7.57 24.44
CA ALA A 29 -2.12 8.12 25.74
C ALA A 29 -2.07 7.09 26.87
N ASN A 30 -2.31 5.81 26.58
CA ASN A 30 -2.49 4.79 27.62
C ASN A 30 -1.38 3.73 27.64
N LEU A 31 -0.50 3.69 26.63
CA LEU A 31 0.62 2.75 26.59
C LEU A 31 1.93 3.50 26.77
N GLN A 32 2.70 3.10 27.77
CA GLN A 32 4.10 3.53 27.87
C GLN A 32 4.92 2.78 26.84
N CYS A 33 5.40 3.47 25.82
CA CYS A 33 6.28 2.91 24.83
C CYS A 33 7.31 3.94 24.39
N ASP A 34 8.55 3.50 24.21
CA ASP A 34 9.64 4.36 23.71
C ASP A 34 9.45 4.75 22.26
N ARG A 35 8.61 3.97 21.53
CA ARG A 35 8.45 4.13 20.08
C ARG A 35 7.07 3.70 19.61
N PHE A 36 6.51 4.52 18.75
CA PHE A 36 5.24 4.27 18.09
C PHE A 36 5.40 4.26 16.56
N ILE A 37 4.95 3.21 15.91
CA ILE A 37 4.94 3.08 14.45
C ILE A 37 3.49 2.99 13.98
N PHE A 38 3.12 3.86 13.06
CA PHE A 38 1.78 3.90 12.50
C PHE A 38 1.77 3.45 11.03
N THR A 39 0.89 2.50 10.69
CA THR A 39 0.67 2.13 9.30
C THR A 39 -0.39 3.03 8.67
N SER A 40 0.05 3.89 7.78
CA SER A 40 -0.77 4.74 6.94
C SER A 40 -0.91 4.16 5.52
N SER A 41 -1.30 4.95 4.57
CA SER A 41 -1.50 4.55 3.18
C SER A 41 -1.01 5.59 2.19
N THR A 42 -0.40 5.17 1.09
CA THR A 42 -0.06 6.03 -0.05
C THR A 42 -1.30 6.68 -0.70
N SER A 43 -2.51 6.30 -0.31
CA SER A 43 -3.75 6.95 -0.77
C SER A 43 -3.93 8.38 -0.25
N VAL A 44 -3.13 8.82 0.72
CA VAL A 44 -3.11 10.23 1.18
C VAL A 44 -2.53 11.18 0.13
N TYR A 45 -1.76 10.68 -0.81
CA TYR A 45 -1.33 11.42 -1.99
C TYR A 45 -2.49 11.53 -2.99
N SER A 46 -2.88 12.75 -3.33
CA SER A 46 -4.05 13.03 -4.19
C SER A 46 -3.72 13.25 -5.67
N GLN A 47 -2.46 13.15 -6.06
CA GLN A 47 -2.00 13.38 -7.43
C GLN A 47 -2.66 12.43 -8.44
N THR A 48 -2.96 12.96 -9.63
CA THR A 48 -3.68 12.26 -10.70
C THR A 48 -2.96 12.28 -12.05
N ASP A 49 -1.75 12.82 -12.09
CA ASP A 49 -0.96 13.12 -13.29
C ASP A 49 0.06 12.03 -13.66
N GLY A 50 0.18 10.99 -12.82
CA GLY A 50 1.14 9.90 -13.04
C GLY A 50 2.58 10.24 -12.67
N PHE A 51 2.87 11.44 -12.13
CA PHE A 51 4.22 11.81 -11.73
C PHE A 51 4.69 11.12 -10.46
N TRP A 52 6.01 11.24 -10.21
CA TRP A 52 6.61 10.72 -8.99
C TRP A 52 6.24 11.55 -7.78
N VAL A 53 5.97 10.85 -6.67
CA VAL A 53 5.78 11.42 -5.34
C VAL A 53 6.70 10.72 -4.34
N ASP A 54 7.18 11.48 -3.38
CA ASP A 54 7.97 11.03 -2.25
C ASP A 54 7.40 11.57 -0.92
N GLU A 55 8.11 11.39 0.16
CA GLU A 55 7.68 11.81 1.50
C GLU A 55 7.58 13.34 1.66
N LYS A 56 8.23 14.12 0.78
CA LYS A 56 8.17 15.59 0.75
C LYS A 56 7.02 16.11 -0.10
N SER A 57 6.44 15.26 -0.94
CA SER A 57 5.35 15.62 -1.83
C SER A 57 4.07 15.96 -1.07
N PRO A 58 3.24 16.90 -1.55
CA PRO A 58 1.97 17.25 -0.91
C PRO A 58 1.06 16.03 -0.75
N ALA A 59 0.55 15.83 0.48
CA ALA A 59 -0.39 14.77 0.83
C ALA A 59 -1.69 15.40 1.33
N ASN A 60 -2.52 15.89 0.41
CA ASN A 60 -3.75 16.61 0.66
C ASN A 60 -4.96 15.79 0.17
N PRO A 61 -5.36 14.72 0.87
CA PRO A 61 -6.45 13.86 0.42
C PRO A 61 -7.79 14.59 0.43
N LEU A 62 -8.55 14.43 -0.66
CA LEU A 62 -9.87 15.06 -0.81
C LEU A 62 -10.97 14.35 -0.02
N ARG A 63 -10.79 13.07 0.29
CA ARG A 63 -11.76 12.26 1.01
C ARG A 63 -11.49 12.28 2.53
N GLU A 64 -12.55 12.34 3.33
CA GLU A 64 -12.46 12.32 4.80
C GLU A 64 -11.64 11.12 5.32
N THR A 65 -11.79 9.94 4.69
CA THR A 65 -10.99 8.76 5.03
C THR A 65 -9.49 9.04 4.95
N GLY A 66 -9.04 9.76 3.94
CA GLY A 66 -7.65 10.19 3.80
C GLY A 66 -7.26 11.27 4.80
N GLN A 67 -8.18 12.20 5.11
CA GLN A 67 -7.95 13.27 6.08
C GLN A 67 -7.74 12.70 7.49
N PHE A 68 -8.50 11.67 7.89
CA PHE A 68 -8.27 10.99 9.17
C PHE A 68 -6.94 10.25 9.22
N LEU A 69 -6.50 9.64 8.12
CA LEU A 69 -5.15 9.09 8.05
C LEU A 69 -4.09 10.17 8.25
N ARG A 70 -4.23 11.34 7.58
CA ARG A 70 -3.31 12.46 7.75
C ARG A 70 -3.27 12.99 9.20
N LYS A 71 -4.45 13.15 9.83
CA LYS A 71 -4.51 13.54 11.26
C LYS A 71 -3.76 12.54 12.16
N ALA A 72 -3.89 11.25 11.89
CA ALA A 72 -3.15 10.22 12.64
C ALA A 72 -1.64 10.28 12.36
N GLU A 73 -1.23 10.49 11.10
CA GLU A 73 0.17 10.70 10.75
C GLU A 73 0.78 11.89 11.50
N ASP A 74 0.09 13.05 11.47
CA ASP A 74 0.57 14.28 12.11
C ASP A 74 0.70 14.10 13.64
N LEU A 75 -0.25 13.39 14.25
CA LEU A 75 -0.19 13.05 15.67
C LEU A 75 1.05 12.21 16.01
N VAL A 76 1.30 11.15 15.25
CA VAL A 76 2.44 10.24 15.49
C VAL A 76 3.77 10.92 15.20
N LEU A 77 3.87 11.67 14.10
CA LEU A 77 5.09 12.42 13.76
C LEU A 77 5.41 13.50 14.80
N GLY A 78 4.38 14.18 15.35
CA GLY A 78 4.54 15.20 16.39
C GLY A 78 5.14 14.68 17.69
N THR A 79 5.11 13.38 17.94
CA THR A 79 5.73 12.73 19.12
C THR A 79 7.06 12.04 18.80
N GLY A 80 7.60 12.23 17.59
CA GLY A 80 8.85 11.58 17.16
C GLY A 80 8.68 10.11 16.74
N GLY A 81 7.44 9.65 16.52
CA GLY A 81 7.17 8.31 16.01
C GLY A 81 7.51 8.12 14.54
N ALA A 82 7.28 6.93 14.02
CA ALA A 82 7.45 6.59 12.62
C ALA A 82 6.10 6.34 11.94
N VAL A 83 5.97 6.76 10.69
CA VAL A 83 4.80 6.51 9.85
C VAL A 83 5.23 5.77 8.59
N ALA A 84 4.61 4.62 8.33
CA ALA A 84 4.79 3.87 7.10
C ALA A 84 3.54 4.03 6.21
N ARG A 85 3.64 4.77 5.11
CA ARG A 85 2.61 4.83 4.07
C ARG A 85 2.72 3.59 3.19
N LEU A 86 1.87 2.61 3.42
CA LEU A 86 1.85 1.37 2.65
C LEU A 86 1.11 1.55 1.34
N ALA A 87 1.64 0.97 0.26
CA ALA A 87 1.00 0.88 -1.04
C ALA A 87 -0.13 -0.17 -1.07
N GLY A 88 -0.64 -0.50 -2.24
CA GLY A 88 -1.66 -1.53 -2.43
C GLY A 88 -1.15 -2.91 -2.02
N LEU A 89 -1.60 -3.41 -0.87
CA LEU A 89 -1.14 -4.70 -0.35
C LEU A 89 -1.67 -5.87 -1.17
N TYR A 90 -0.78 -6.79 -1.51
CA TYR A 90 -1.09 -8.05 -2.17
C TYR A 90 -0.24 -9.20 -1.60
N GLY A 91 -0.58 -10.44 -1.93
CA GLY A 91 0.10 -11.67 -1.52
C GLY A 91 -0.87 -12.82 -1.37
N PRO A 92 -0.46 -13.95 -0.77
CA PRO A 92 -1.34 -15.10 -0.52
C PRO A 92 -2.64 -14.71 0.20
N GLY A 93 -3.78 -15.08 -0.39
CA GLY A 93 -5.11 -14.73 0.12
C GLY A 93 -5.54 -13.27 -0.06
N ARG A 94 -4.72 -12.43 -0.68
CA ARG A 94 -5.02 -11.01 -0.87
C ARG A 94 -4.42 -10.45 -2.15
N CYS A 95 -5.25 -10.29 -3.18
CA CYS A 95 -4.92 -9.49 -4.36
C CYS A 95 -6.22 -9.05 -5.03
N VAL A 96 -6.72 -7.87 -4.67
CA VAL A 96 -8.04 -7.40 -5.12
C VAL A 96 -8.15 -7.31 -6.65
N PRO A 97 -7.16 -6.79 -7.41
CA PRO A 97 -7.25 -6.76 -8.87
C PRO A 97 -7.31 -8.18 -9.48
N LEU A 98 -6.49 -9.10 -8.98
CA LEU A 98 -6.50 -10.50 -9.42
C LEU A 98 -7.82 -11.18 -9.10
N GLN A 99 -8.35 -11.00 -7.90
CA GLN A 99 -9.64 -11.58 -7.52
C GLN A 99 -10.77 -11.08 -8.43
N LYS A 100 -10.79 -9.77 -8.72
CA LYS A 100 -11.77 -9.21 -9.66
C LYS A 100 -11.64 -9.81 -11.07
N LEU A 101 -10.42 -10.06 -11.52
CA LEU A 101 -10.18 -10.72 -12.82
C LEU A 101 -10.73 -12.13 -12.82
N LEU A 102 -10.41 -12.94 -11.81
CA LEU A 102 -10.88 -14.32 -11.67
C LEU A 102 -12.41 -14.41 -11.52
N ASP A 103 -13.03 -13.42 -10.88
CA ASP A 103 -14.48 -13.31 -10.73
C ASP A 103 -15.18 -12.77 -12.01
N GLY A 104 -14.46 -12.46 -13.08
CA GLY A 104 -15.01 -11.84 -14.30
C GLY A 104 -15.55 -10.41 -14.08
N LYS A 105 -15.12 -9.73 -13.02
CA LYS A 105 -15.57 -8.38 -12.62
C LYS A 105 -14.52 -7.30 -12.82
N ALA A 106 -13.36 -7.63 -13.40
CA ALA A 106 -12.32 -6.67 -13.65
C ALA A 106 -12.71 -5.72 -14.79
N ILE A 107 -12.41 -4.44 -14.60
CA ILE A 107 -12.55 -3.38 -15.61
C ILE A 107 -11.28 -2.57 -15.57
N ILE A 108 -10.72 -2.27 -16.75
CA ILE A 108 -9.60 -1.34 -16.92
C ILE A 108 -10.16 0.07 -16.98
N GLU A 109 -9.73 0.94 -16.06
CA GLU A 109 -10.30 2.29 -15.93
C GLU A 109 -9.73 3.25 -16.97
N GLY A 110 -10.63 3.97 -17.67
CA GLY A 110 -10.25 4.94 -18.69
C GLY A 110 -9.47 4.28 -19.83
N ASN A 111 -8.24 4.71 -20.06
CA ASN A 111 -7.32 4.14 -21.06
C ASN A 111 -6.30 3.15 -20.47
N GLY A 112 -6.40 2.84 -19.16
CA GLY A 112 -5.51 1.93 -18.48
C GLY A 112 -4.16 2.52 -18.06
N GLU A 113 -3.98 3.82 -18.19
CA GLU A 113 -2.71 4.50 -17.80
C GLU A 113 -2.61 4.80 -16.29
N ARG A 114 -3.69 4.55 -15.53
CA ARG A 114 -3.65 4.71 -14.08
C ARG A 114 -2.51 3.90 -13.46
N VAL A 115 -1.61 4.58 -12.76
CA VAL A 115 -0.46 3.93 -12.12
C VAL A 115 -0.90 3.21 -10.84
N MET A 116 -0.59 1.93 -10.77
CA MET A 116 -0.73 1.09 -9.58
C MET A 116 0.60 1.06 -8.83
N ASN A 117 0.53 1.23 -7.53
CA ASN A 117 1.67 1.05 -6.62
C ASN A 117 1.33 -0.13 -5.72
N MET A 118 2.20 -1.11 -5.68
CA MET A 118 1.96 -2.38 -5.00
C MET A 118 3.00 -2.62 -3.91
N LEU A 119 2.66 -3.48 -2.95
CA LEU A 119 3.56 -3.91 -1.90
C LEU A 119 3.15 -5.31 -1.45
N HIS A 120 4.07 -6.26 -1.53
CA HIS A 120 3.79 -7.59 -1.03
C HIS A 120 3.61 -7.56 0.49
N GLN A 121 2.68 -8.38 1.02
CA GLN A 121 2.37 -8.36 2.47
C GLN A 121 3.57 -8.71 3.36
N LEU A 122 4.50 -9.57 2.90
CA LEU A 122 5.73 -9.86 3.62
C LEU A 122 6.68 -8.66 3.60
N ASP A 123 6.72 -7.90 2.52
CA ASP A 123 7.52 -6.67 2.45
C ASP A 123 6.95 -5.58 3.33
N ALA A 124 5.62 -5.49 3.46
CA ALA A 124 5.00 -4.60 4.42
C ALA A 124 5.41 -4.95 5.85
N ALA A 125 5.37 -6.24 6.21
CA ALA A 125 5.82 -6.71 7.52
C ALA A 125 7.32 -6.47 7.72
N GLY A 126 8.14 -6.74 6.68
CA GLY A 126 9.58 -6.47 6.67
C GLY A 126 9.90 -4.99 6.88
N ALA A 127 9.18 -4.07 6.22
CA ALA A 127 9.37 -2.64 6.40
C ALA A 127 9.02 -2.18 7.83
N LEU A 128 7.95 -2.69 8.41
CA LEU A 128 7.57 -2.37 9.80
C LEU A 128 8.60 -2.92 10.80
N ARG A 129 9.07 -4.16 10.59
CA ARG A 129 10.15 -4.75 11.39
C ARG A 129 11.42 -3.91 11.29
N PHE A 130 11.83 -3.55 10.07
CA PHE A 130 13.01 -2.72 9.83
C PHE A 130 12.94 -1.38 10.56
N LEU A 131 11.80 -0.67 10.46
CA LEU A 131 11.59 0.56 11.20
C LEU A 131 11.63 0.37 12.72
N ALA A 132 11.17 -0.79 13.22
CA ALA A 132 11.24 -1.12 14.63
C ALA A 132 12.67 -1.39 15.10
N GLU A 133 13.47 -2.09 14.33
CA GLU A 133 14.84 -2.48 14.64
C GLU A 133 15.84 -1.31 14.51
N THR A 134 15.73 -0.53 13.44
CA THR A 134 16.65 0.60 13.15
C THR A 134 16.38 1.85 13.94
N GLN A 135 15.30 1.89 14.66
CA GLN A 135 14.86 3.08 15.40
C GLN A 135 14.65 4.33 14.52
N ALA A 136 14.39 4.15 13.24
CA ALA A 136 14.10 5.24 12.32
C ALA A 136 12.80 5.95 12.69
N THR A 137 12.82 7.27 12.67
CA THR A 137 11.67 8.13 12.95
C THR A 137 11.27 8.95 11.72
N GLY A 138 10.03 9.42 11.72
CA GLY A 138 9.52 10.23 10.62
C GLY A 138 8.68 9.45 9.62
N LEU A 139 8.50 9.99 8.42
CA LEU A 139 7.62 9.48 7.39
C LEU A 139 8.38 8.65 6.36
N PHE A 140 7.82 7.50 5.98
CA PHE A 140 8.39 6.57 4.99
C PHE A 140 7.31 6.02 4.07
N ASN A 141 7.60 5.91 2.78
CA ASN A 141 6.79 5.17 1.82
C ASN A 141 7.29 3.72 1.73
N ALA A 142 6.40 2.77 1.92
CA ALA A 142 6.68 1.35 1.68
C ALA A 142 5.90 0.89 0.44
N VAL A 143 6.62 0.64 -0.63
CA VAL A 143 6.13 0.25 -1.95
C VAL A 143 7.22 -0.58 -2.63
N ASP A 144 6.85 -1.44 -3.58
CA ASP A 144 7.81 -2.15 -4.43
C ASP A 144 8.56 -1.18 -5.37
N ASN A 145 9.48 -1.69 -6.18
CA ASN A 145 10.33 -0.86 -7.05
C ASN A 145 9.68 -0.55 -8.40
N GLU A 146 8.46 -1.07 -8.68
CA GLU A 146 7.85 -0.99 -10.00
C GLU A 146 6.41 -0.42 -9.97
N PRO A 147 6.24 0.92 -9.91
CA PRO A 147 4.94 1.51 -10.21
C PRO A 147 4.53 1.18 -11.65
N VAL A 148 3.41 0.49 -11.84
CA VAL A 148 3.00 -0.08 -13.12
C VAL A 148 1.67 0.51 -13.62
N PRO A 149 1.51 0.84 -14.93
CA PRO A 149 0.21 1.15 -15.51
C PRO A 149 -0.78 -0.01 -15.37
N GLU A 150 -2.04 0.28 -15.07
CA GLU A 150 -3.07 -0.73 -14.85
C GLU A 150 -3.23 -1.69 -16.04
N LEU A 151 -3.18 -1.17 -17.26
CA LEU A 151 -3.24 -1.99 -18.48
C LEU A 151 -2.05 -2.95 -18.58
N GLU A 152 -0.84 -2.49 -18.24
CA GLU A 152 0.36 -3.32 -18.27
C GLU A 152 0.28 -4.44 -17.24
N TRP A 153 -0.20 -4.13 -16.03
CA TRP A 153 -0.44 -5.12 -15.00
C TRP A 153 -1.44 -6.20 -15.48
N PHE A 154 -2.58 -5.78 -16.05
CA PHE A 154 -3.56 -6.74 -16.57
C PHE A 154 -3.02 -7.56 -17.76
N ARG A 155 -2.25 -6.96 -18.66
CA ARG A 155 -1.61 -7.71 -19.77
C ARG A 155 -0.71 -8.81 -19.22
N TYR A 156 0.16 -8.48 -18.28
CA TYR A 156 1.06 -9.44 -17.66
C TYR A 156 0.30 -10.58 -16.97
N VAL A 157 -0.74 -10.26 -16.21
CA VAL A 157 -1.52 -11.25 -15.46
C VAL A 157 -2.36 -12.13 -16.40
N CYS A 158 -3.04 -11.54 -17.38
CA CYS A 158 -3.90 -12.24 -18.32
C CYS A 158 -3.10 -13.19 -19.21
N ASP A 159 -1.93 -12.75 -19.67
CA ASP A 159 -1.01 -13.60 -20.47
C ASP A 159 -0.65 -14.87 -19.68
N ARG A 160 -0.24 -14.72 -18.43
CA ARG A 160 0.13 -15.85 -17.56
C ARG A 160 -1.02 -16.78 -17.18
N LEU A 161 -2.22 -16.25 -17.08
CA LEU A 161 -3.42 -17.02 -16.74
C LEU A 161 -4.17 -17.54 -17.96
N ASN A 162 -3.68 -17.24 -19.17
CA ASN A 162 -4.37 -17.51 -20.44
C ASN A 162 -5.83 -17.00 -20.40
N GLN A 163 -6.01 -15.77 -19.90
CA GLN A 163 -7.30 -15.09 -19.77
C GLN A 163 -7.37 -13.89 -20.73
N PRO A 164 -8.56 -13.53 -21.23
CA PRO A 164 -8.72 -12.32 -22.01
C PRO A 164 -8.48 -11.07 -21.14
N ILE A 165 -7.95 -10.02 -21.78
CA ILE A 165 -7.80 -8.71 -21.11
C ILE A 165 -9.20 -8.17 -20.80
N PRO A 166 -9.43 -7.63 -19.56
CA PRO A 166 -10.71 -7.03 -19.19
C PRO A 166 -11.11 -5.88 -20.12
N SER A 167 -12.41 -5.64 -20.23
CA SER A 167 -12.94 -4.51 -20.97
C SER A 167 -12.56 -3.18 -20.32
N PHE A 168 -12.45 -2.13 -21.14
CA PHE A 168 -12.29 -0.78 -20.66
C PHE A 168 -13.63 -0.21 -20.17
N GLY A 169 -13.57 0.62 -19.14
CA GLY A 169 -14.73 1.26 -18.56
C GLY A 169 -14.42 2.62 -17.94
N PRO A 170 -15.43 3.34 -17.44
CA PRO A 170 -15.24 4.65 -16.85
C PRO A 170 -14.39 4.60 -15.59
N ARG A 171 -13.73 5.74 -15.26
CA ARG A 171 -13.02 5.89 -13.99
C ARG A 171 -14.01 5.84 -12.82
N ASP A 172 -13.72 5.03 -11.81
CA ASP A 172 -14.50 5.02 -10.56
C ASP A 172 -14.09 6.20 -9.67
N LEU A 173 -14.76 7.32 -9.86
CA LEU A 173 -14.55 8.54 -9.06
C LEU A 173 -15.11 8.42 -7.64
N ASN A 174 -15.94 7.39 -7.35
CA ASN A 174 -16.54 7.16 -6.04
C ASN A 174 -15.70 6.26 -5.14
N ARG A 175 -14.47 5.94 -5.53
CA ARG A 175 -13.56 5.16 -4.68
C ARG A 175 -13.46 5.77 -3.29
N LYS A 176 -13.56 4.92 -2.28
CA LYS A 176 -13.48 5.27 -0.86
C LYS A 176 -12.30 6.18 -0.51
N ARG A 177 -11.15 5.97 -1.15
CA ARG A 177 -9.91 6.74 -0.95
C ARG A 177 -9.64 7.75 -2.06
N GLY A 178 -10.60 7.97 -2.96
CA GLY A 178 -10.43 8.79 -4.15
C GLY A 178 -9.73 8.06 -5.30
N TRP A 179 -9.91 8.60 -6.51
CA TRP A 179 -9.18 8.16 -7.69
C TRP A 179 -7.85 8.91 -7.76
N THR A 180 -6.76 8.20 -7.90
CA THR A 180 -5.41 8.78 -7.99
C THR A 180 -4.55 7.99 -8.99
N SER A 181 -3.58 8.68 -9.60
CA SER A 181 -2.56 8.11 -10.47
C SER A 181 -1.24 8.82 -10.18
N LYS A 182 -0.28 8.13 -9.63
CA LYS A 182 1.06 8.63 -9.26
C LYS A 182 2.03 7.48 -9.13
N ARG A 183 3.32 7.77 -9.23
CA ARG A 183 4.41 6.84 -8.93
C ARG A 183 4.96 7.15 -7.56
N VAL A 184 4.89 6.21 -6.62
CA VAL A 184 5.38 6.42 -5.26
C VAL A 184 6.81 5.93 -5.15
N SER A 185 7.70 6.78 -4.65
CA SER A 185 9.10 6.43 -4.40
C SER A 185 9.26 5.80 -3.01
N ASN A 186 10.00 4.68 -2.94
CA ASN A 186 10.49 4.08 -1.70
C ASN A 186 11.95 4.47 -1.39
N GLY A 187 12.50 5.41 -2.15
CA GLY A 187 13.92 5.77 -2.11
C GLY A 187 14.41 6.14 -0.72
N LYS A 188 13.59 6.82 0.10
CA LYS A 188 13.97 7.18 1.47
C LYS A 188 14.14 5.94 2.36
N LEU A 189 13.21 4.99 2.31
CA LEU A 189 13.30 3.78 3.12
C LEU A 189 14.48 2.90 2.66
N ARG A 190 14.70 2.80 1.35
CA ARG A 190 15.84 2.09 0.77
C ARG A 190 17.18 2.72 1.14
N SER A 191 17.27 4.04 1.22
CA SER A 191 18.51 4.73 1.63
C SER A 191 18.93 4.42 3.07
N LEU A 192 18.02 3.89 3.89
CA LEU A 192 18.33 3.40 5.24
C LEU A 192 18.76 1.93 5.27
N GLY A 193 18.69 1.21 4.13
CA GLY A 193 19.09 -0.19 4.02
C GLY A 193 17.93 -1.19 3.94
N TRP A 194 16.66 -0.74 3.87
CA TRP A 194 15.54 -1.65 3.58
C TRP A 194 15.44 -1.89 2.07
N ASP A 195 15.32 -3.15 1.69
CA ASP A 195 14.96 -3.56 0.32
C ASP A 195 13.78 -4.52 0.35
N PRO A 196 12.85 -4.44 -0.60
CA PRO A 196 11.74 -5.38 -0.69
C PRO A 196 12.25 -6.78 -1.07
N LEU A 197 11.72 -7.80 -0.41
CA LEU A 197 11.97 -9.21 -0.74
C LEU A 197 11.41 -9.55 -2.14
N TYR A 198 10.32 -8.90 -2.53
CA TYR A 198 9.69 -8.99 -3.84
C TYR A 198 9.81 -7.63 -4.52
N PRO A 199 10.91 -7.38 -5.27
CA PRO A 199 11.21 -6.06 -5.82
C PRO A 199 10.16 -5.54 -6.78
N THR A 200 9.41 -6.41 -7.44
CA THR A 200 8.29 -6.05 -8.31
C THR A 200 7.08 -6.95 -8.06
N PHE A 201 5.94 -6.53 -8.56
CA PHE A 201 4.73 -7.33 -8.49
C PHE A 201 4.87 -8.69 -9.20
N ARG A 202 5.80 -8.81 -10.14
CA ARG A 202 6.01 -10.05 -10.92
C ARG A 202 6.51 -11.18 -10.05
N GLU A 203 7.51 -10.91 -9.22
CA GLU A 203 8.04 -11.90 -8.26
C GLU A 203 7.01 -12.20 -7.17
N GLY A 204 6.35 -11.15 -6.66
CA GLY A 204 5.40 -11.31 -5.57
C GLY A 204 4.13 -12.06 -5.97
N LEU A 205 3.64 -11.90 -7.19
CA LEU A 205 2.49 -12.66 -7.69
C LEU A 205 2.77 -14.17 -7.76
N ALA A 206 4.02 -14.59 -7.99
CA ALA A 206 4.39 -15.99 -8.00
C ALA A 206 4.15 -16.71 -6.66
N THR A 207 3.94 -15.97 -5.57
CA THR A 207 3.63 -16.52 -4.24
C THR A 207 2.15 -16.84 -4.05
N ILE A 208 1.26 -16.39 -4.95
CA ILE A 208 -0.20 -16.56 -4.82
C ILE A 208 -0.60 -17.94 -5.36
N GLN A 209 -1.32 -18.71 -4.56
CA GLN A 209 -1.93 -19.96 -4.98
C GLN A 209 -2.74 -19.80 -6.24
N HIS A 210 -3.01 -20.35 -7.14
CA HIS A 210 -3.72 -20.09 -8.40
C HIS A 210 -2.91 -19.32 -9.45
N TRP A 211 -1.70 -18.90 -9.11
CA TRP A 211 -0.77 -18.36 -10.06
C TRP A 211 -0.07 -19.50 -10.82
N ASN A 212 -0.53 -19.84 -12.03
CA ASN A 212 0.04 -20.85 -12.95
C ASN A 212 -0.04 -22.34 -12.57
N GLY A 213 -0.84 -22.77 -11.62
CA GLY A 213 -0.81 -24.18 -11.22
C GLY A 213 0.56 -24.69 -10.74
N CYS A 214 1.54 -23.82 -10.57
CA CYS A 214 2.85 -24.12 -9.99
C CYS A 214 2.85 -23.84 -8.49
N ALA A 215 3.46 -24.73 -7.75
CA ALA A 215 3.73 -24.51 -6.32
C ALA A 215 4.55 -23.21 -6.15
N PRO A 216 4.24 -22.37 -5.12
CA PRO A 216 4.98 -21.16 -4.88
C PRO A 216 6.47 -21.46 -4.69
N ALA A 217 7.31 -20.68 -5.37
CA ALA A 217 8.73 -20.67 -5.03
C ALA A 217 8.88 -20.34 -3.53
N ARG A 218 9.64 -21.14 -2.79
CA ARG A 218 9.96 -20.80 -1.40
C ARG A 218 10.62 -19.43 -1.36
N PRO A 219 10.17 -18.52 -0.48
CA PRO A 219 10.90 -17.28 -0.27
C PRO A 219 12.34 -17.61 0.13
N PRO A 220 13.32 -16.81 -0.29
CA PRO A 220 14.69 -16.98 0.18
C PRO A 220 14.70 -16.90 1.70
N SER A 221 15.48 -17.79 2.33
CA SER A 221 15.64 -17.78 3.79
C SER A 221 16.21 -16.43 4.23
N PRO A 222 15.68 -15.78 5.28
CA PRO A 222 16.30 -14.59 5.82
C PRO A 222 17.73 -14.91 6.26
N ALA A 223 18.67 -14.08 5.81
CA ALA A 223 20.07 -14.15 6.25
C ALA A 223 20.20 -13.68 7.69
#